data_2afe7908e5b026a14b9d869cf8f81a6a
#
_entry.id   2afe7908e5b026a14b9d869cf8f81a6a
#
_cell.length_a   1.000
_cell.length_b   1.000
_cell.length_c   1.000
_cell.angle_alpha   90.00
_cell.angle_beta   90.00
_cell.angle_gamma   90.00
#
_symmetry.space_group_name_H-M   'P 1'
#
loop_
_entity.id
_entity.type
_entity.pdbx_description
1 polymer ?
#
loop_
_entity_poly.entity_id
_entity_poly.type
_entity_poly.pdbx_seq_one_letter_code
_entity_poly.pdbx_strand_id
1 'polypeptide(L)'
;MQRLKKTFATLHANYARKRSLFVARVNDKGKRGRLSFYRHGRQVIQELDELMKEITSALDQRKKVFRDPEKRKAVKVKIKRAKILYKDLVYTTRSHWLLWVEVIGGALLFAFFLRAFCFGVYHSPSGSMEPTVLVGDHLVVNKILYHLKKPKPGDVVLFDSLGTEYDSSSKFKYFWQKHIGVSIPFLNLKEGASNFVRRIVAIPNDVIEGKVEDGKPVLYRNGQKINEYYVNTYPLLAMHKKIGFFESERVGLFHIPDFLKSKYKLVLYSYDPNKDFYDQPFYKIDCRNVLRVPGSVDIQCSVPCTPSVNDQGKVIDTFGPYKIPAGKYWVMGDNRKNSVDSRVWHFVDRKFIRGKVRFIIWSVDTEEEYWMFECVKHPLRFFNKLVRWNRFFKKIK
;
A
#
# COMPACT_ATOMS: atom_id res chain seq x y z
N MET A 1 52.00 -4.51 0.87
CA MET A 1 52.50 -5.04 -0.39
C MET A 1 51.80 -6.31 -0.87
N GLN A 2 51.77 -7.37 -0.06
CA GLN A 2 51.01 -8.61 -0.39
C GLN A 2 49.58 -8.35 -0.80
N ARG A 3 48.87 -7.43 -0.12
CA ARG A 3 47.49 -7.07 -0.43
C ARG A 3 47.31 -6.45 -1.84
N LEU A 4 48.26 -5.59 -2.29
CA LEU A 4 48.22 -5.01 -3.64
C LEU A 4 48.46 -6.04 -4.71
N LYS A 5 49.45 -6.93 -4.50
CA LYS A 5 49.71 -8.05 -5.43
C LYS A 5 48.54 -8.99 -5.51
N LYS A 6 47.98 -9.39 -4.38
CA LYS A 6 46.78 -10.25 -4.35
C LYS A 6 45.61 -9.60 -5.09
N THR A 7 45.38 -8.28 -4.84
CA THR A 7 44.31 -7.52 -5.52
C THR A 7 44.51 -7.44 -7.02
N PHE A 8 45.75 -7.18 -7.48
CA PHE A 8 46.06 -7.13 -8.92
C PHE A 8 45.98 -8.50 -9.55
N ALA A 9 46.56 -9.54 -8.95
CA ALA A 9 46.50 -10.91 -9.45
C ALA A 9 45.06 -11.38 -9.67
N THR A 10 44.16 -11.08 -8.71
CA THR A 10 42.75 -11.40 -8.86
C THR A 10 42.08 -10.62 -10.01
N LEU A 11 42.40 -9.33 -10.17
CA LEU A 11 41.86 -8.51 -11.26
C LEU A 11 42.37 -9.00 -12.61
N HIS A 12 43.67 -9.26 -12.71
CA HIS A 12 44.34 -9.74 -13.91
C HIS A 12 43.78 -11.11 -14.36
N ALA A 13 43.65 -12.06 -13.43
CA ALA A 13 43.12 -13.38 -13.73
C ALA A 13 41.64 -13.29 -14.19
N ASN A 14 40.82 -12.47 -13.54
CA ASN A 14 39.43 -12.27 -13.93
C ASN A 14 39.31 -11.59 -15.30
N TYR A 15 40.15 -10.62 -15.59
CA TYR A 15 40.17 -9.97 -16.89
C TYR A 15 40.66 -10.93 -18.01
N ALA A 16 41.79 -11.63 -17.81
CA ALA A 16 42.33 -12.57 -18.77
C ALA A 16 41.30 -13.65 -19.12
N ARG A 17 40.59 -14.21 -18.14
CA ARG A 17 39.55 -15.23 -18.37
C ARG A 17 38.37 -14.71 -19.19
N LYS A 18 38.03 -13.43 -19.09
CA LYS A 18 36.84 -12.85 -19.71
C LYS A 18 37.16 -11.98 -20.95
N ARG A 19 38.43 -11.74 -21.26
CA ARG A 19 38.81 -10.81 -22.31
C ARG A 19 38.24 -11.18 -23.67
N SER A 20 38.28 -12.46 -24.03
CA SER A 20 37.73 -12.96 -25.32
C SER A 20 36.22 -12.72 -25.40
N LEU A 21 35.49 -12.93 -24.30
CA LEU A 21 34.05 -12.66 -24.22
C LEU A 21 33.73 -11.16 -24.35
N PHE A 22 34.58 -10.29 -23.78
CA PHE A 22 34.42 -8.84 -23.92
C PHE A 22 34.63 -8.39 -25.37
N VAL A 23 35.66 -8.87 -26.00
CA VAL A 23 35.96 -8.57 -27.42
C VAL A 23 34.79 -9.05 -28.31
N ALA A 24 34.31 -10.28 -28.11
CA ALA A 24 33.20 -10.83 -28.87
C ALA A 24 31.92 -9.99 -28.71
N ARG A 25 31.57 -9.60 -27.49
CA ARG A 25 30.37 -8.79 -27.21
C ARG A 25 30.46 -7.36 -27.72
N VAL A 26 31.64 -6.74 -27.64
CA VAL A 26 31.86 -5.40 -28.20
C VAL A 26 31.72 -5.45 -29.74
N ASN A 27 32.26 -6.47 -30.38
CA ASN A 27 32.14 -6.66 -31.83
C ASN A 27 30.70 -6.94 -32.27
N ASP A 28 29.96 -7.79 -31.56
CA ASP A 28 28.55 -8.08 -31.83
C ASP A 28 27.66 -6.84 -31.72
N LYS A 29 27.84 -6.03 -30.68
CA LYS A 29 27.12 -4.76 -30.54
C LYS A 29 27.50 -3.72 -31.60
N GLY A 30 28.73 -3.74 -32.08
CA GLY A 30 29.19 -2.93 -33.19
C GLY A 30 28.50 -3.29 -34.51
N LYS A 31 28.36 -4.58 -34.80
CA LYS A 31 27.63 -5.09 -35.98
C LYS A 31 26.15 -4.71 -35.97
N ARG A 32 25.55 -4.55 -34.80
CA ARG A 32 24.16 -4.11 -34.62
C ARG A 32 23.96 -2.59 -34.72
N GLY A 33 24.90 -1.85 -35.36
CA GLY A 33 24.79 -0.41 -35.62
C GLY A 33 25.08 0.50 -34.42
N ARG A 34 25.60 -0.01 -33.30
CA ARG A 34 25.99 0.79 -32.12
C ARG A 34 27.47 1.21 -32.18
N LEU A 35 27.82 1.98 -33.19
CA LEU A 35 29.22 2.39 -33.46
C LEU A 35 29.88 3.14 -32.30
N SER A 36 29.16 4.01 -31.60
CA SER A 36 29.70 4.73 -30.42
C SER A 36 30.09 3.78 -29.30
N PHE A 37 29.25 2.79 -29.01
CA PHE A 37 29.51 1.76 -28.00
C PHE A 37 30.71 0.87 -28.41
N TYR A 38 30.80 0.52 -29.69
CA TYR A 38 31.92 -0.27 -30.24
C TYR A 38 33.26 0.45 -30.12
N ARG A 39 33.30 1.76 -30.48
CA ARG A 39 34.51 2.59 -30.33
C ARG A 39 34.92 2.71 -28.87
N HIS A 40 33.99 3.07 -27.99
CA HIS A 40 34.25 3.17 -26.56
C HIS A 40 34.72 1.84 -25.96
N GLY A 41 34.04 0.75 -26.25
CA GLY A 41 34.41 -0.58 -25.73
C GLY A 41 35.80 -1.02 -26.18
N ARG A 42 36.20 -0.77 -27.44
CA ARG A 42 37.55 -1.04 -27.93
C ARG A 42 38.60 -0.18 -27.21
N GLN A 43 38.37 1.09 -27.05
CA GLN A 43 39.27 2.00 -26.31
C GLN A 43 39.50 1.54 -24.87
N VAL A 44 38.43 1.16 -24.19
CA VAL A 44 38.49 0.65 -22.79
C VAL A 44 39.30 -0.67 -22.74
N ILE A 45 39.13 -1.58 -23.71
CA ILE A 45 39.91 -2.82 -23.76
C ILE A 45 41.39 -2.54 -24.01
N GLN A 46 41.71 -1.63 -24.93
CA GLN A 46 43.10 -1.23 -25.21
C GLN A 46 43.77 -0.59 -23.99
N GLU A 47 43.12 0.41 -23.38
CA GLU A 47 43.62 1.07 -22.17
C GLU A 47 43.81 0.07 -21.01
N LEU A 48 42.92 -0.90 -20.90
CA LEU A 48 43.01 -1.92 -19.85
C LEU A 48 44.19 -2.88 -20.12
N ASP A 49 44.38 -3.30 -21.36
CA ASP A 49 45.51 -4.14 -21.76
C ASP A 49 46.85 -3.45 -21.51
N GLU A 50 46.98 -2.16 -21.83
CA GLU A 50 48.17 -1.34 -21.57
C GLU A 50 48.43 -1.21 -20.06
N LEU A 51 47.42 -0.83 -19.29
CA LEU A 51 47.54 -0.73 -17.84
C LEU A 51 47.93 -2.07 -17.18
N MET A 52 47.39 -3.19 -17.68
CA MET A 52 47.76 -4.52 -17.17
C MET A 52 49.24 -4.83 -17.41
N LYS A 53 49.78 -4.51 -18.62
CA LYS A 53 51.17 -4.67 -18.95
C LYS A 53 52.08 -3.78 -18.07
N GLU A 54 51.76 -2.50 -17.95
CA GLU A 54 52.50 -1.54 -17.14
C GLU A 54 52.51 -1.92 -15.64
N ILE A 55 51.38 -2.36 -15.10
CA ILE A 55 51.32 -2.79 -13.68
C ILE A 55 52.16 -4.07 -13.50
N THR A 56 52.09 -5.02 -14.47
CA THR A 56 52.90 -6.26 -14.40
C THR A 56 54.36 -5.93 -14.39
N SER A 57 54.86 -5.12 -15.35
CA SER A 57 56.26 -4.70 -15.42
C SER A 57 56.76 -3.95 -14.16
N ALA A 58 55.92 -3.06 -13.61
CA ALA A 58 56.21 -2.37 -12.36
C ALA A 58 56.26 -3.32 -11.17
N LEU A 59 55.42 -4.35 -11.11
CA LEU A 59 55.42 -5.36 -10.05
C LEU A 59 56.58 -6.35 -10.15
N ASP A 60 57.17 -6.57 -11.36
CA ASP A 60 58.33 -7.41 -11.57
C ASP A 60 59.61 -6.69 -11.12
N GLN A 61 59.67 -5.36 -11.23
CA GLN A 61 60.78 -4.51 -10.71
C GLN A 61 60.66 -4.30 -9.19
N ARG A 62 60.46 -5.36 -8.43
CA ARG A 62 60.13 -5.36 -6.99
C ARG A 62 60.97 -4.41 -6.14
N LYS A 63 62.33 -4.51 -6.22
CA LYS A 63 63.22 -3.74 -5.34
C LYS A 63 63.17 -2.24 -5.61
N LYS A 64 62.98 -1.77 -6.86
CA LYS A 64 62.95 -0.35 -7.24
C LYS A 64 61.62 0.32 -6.94
N VAL A 65 60.46 -0.36 -7.10
CA VAL A 65 59.12 0.21 -6.91
C VAL A 65 58.74 0.29 -5.45
N PHE A 66 59.24 -0.62 -4.59
CA PHE A 66 58.82 -0.65 -3.20
C PHE A 66 59.69 0.14 -2.22
N ARG A 67 60.89 0.52 -2.64
CA ARG A 67 61.71 1.46 -1.88
C ARG A 67 61.30 2.91 -2.07
N ASP A 68 60.63 3.23 -3.20
CA ASP A 68 60.21 4.57 -3.57
C ASP A 68 58.69 4.76 -3.26
N PRO A 69 58.32 5.65 -2.27
CA PRO A 69 56.92 5.89 -1.94
C PRO A 69 56.08 6.41 -3.10
N GLU A 70 56.65 7.26 -3.97
CA GLU A 70 55.94 7.87 -5.10
C GLU A 70 55.62 6.80 -6.17
N LYS A 71 56.56 5.93 -6.51
CA LYS A 71 56.33 4.81 -7.44
C LYS A 71 55.27 3.85 -6.91
N ARG A 72 55.28 3.60 -5.60
CA ARG A 72 54.24 2.77 -4.96
C ARG A 72 52.87 3.41 -5.02
N LYS A 73 52.77 4.75 -4.89
CA LYS A 73 51.54 5.51 -5.02
C LYS A 73 51.03 5.48 -6.43
N ALA A 74 51.92 5.64 -7.44
CA ALA A 74 51.59 5.54 -8.85
C ALA A 74 51.01 4.16 -9.23
N VAL A 75 51.61 3.06 -8.77
CA VAL A 75 51.08 1.71 -9.00
C VAL A 75 49.67 1.52 -8.37
N LYS A 76 49.44 2.09 -7.17
CA LYS A 76 48.10 2.05 -6.55
C LYS A 76 47.04 2.76 -7.42
N VAL A 77 47.40 3.93 -7.94
CA VAL A 77 46.51 4.71 -8.82
C VAL A 77 46.19 3.92 -10.09
N LYS A 78 47.19 3.33 -10.73
CA LYS A 78 47.02 2.47 -11.95
C LYS A 78 46.10 1.25 -11.66
N ILE A 79 46.29 0.58 -10.53
CA ILE A 79 45.41 -0.54 -10.13
C ILE A 79 43.98 -0.05 -9.90
N LYS A 80 43.81 1.14 -9.29
CA LYS A 80 42.47 1.75 -9.06
C LYS A 80 41.82 2.06 -10.41
N ARG A 81 42.55 2.66 -11.34
CA ARG A 81 42.07 2.96 -12.71
C ARG A 81 41.67 1.67 -13.46
N ALA A 82 42.54 0.65 -13.47
CA ALA A 82 42.23 -0.63 -14.07
C ALA A 82 40.96 -1.30 -13.50
N LYS A 83 40.72 -1.17 -12.21
CA LYS A 83 39.47 -1.66 -11.58
C LYS A 83 38.23 -0.92 -12.08
N ILE A 84 38.31 0.39 -12.25
CA ILE A 84 37.23 1.20 -12.76
C ILE A 84 36.88 0.81 -14.18
N LEU A 85 37.90 0.73 -15.08
CA LEU A 85 37.74 0.31 -16.47
C LEU A 85 37.21 -1.12 -16.59
N TYR A 86 37.69 -2.04 -15.75
CA TYR A 86 37.17 -3.41 -15.72
C TYR A 86 35.69 -3.46 -15.33
N LYS A 87 35.26 -2.66 -14.30
CA LYS A 87 33.84 -2.56 -13.92
C LYS A 87 33.02 -1.98 -15.05
N ASP A 88 33.48 -0.92 -15.68
CA ASP A 88 32.81 -0.30 -16.82
C ASP A 88 32.64 -1.33 -17.97
N LEU A 89 33.68 -2.05 -18.32
CA LEU A 89 33.61 -3.10 -19.34
C LEU A 89 32.64 -4.23 -18.97
N VAL A 90 32.63 -4.67 -17.73
CA VAL A 90 31.69 -5.68 -17.23
C VAL A 90 30.27 -5.17 -17.32
N TYR A 91 30.01 -3.91 -16.94
CA TYR A 91 28.68 -3.32 -16.96
C TYR A 91 28.16 -3.14 -18.38
N THR A 92 28.98 -2.56 -19.26
CA THR A 92 28.61 -2.26 -20.66
C THR A 92 28.46 -3.50 -21.52
N THR A 93 29.18 -4.58 -21.22
CA THR A 93 29.08 -5.86 -21.96
C THR A 93 28.01 -6.82 -21.40
N ARG A 94 27.35 -6.50 -20.28
CA ARG A 94 26.25 -7.33 -19.78
C ARG A 94 25.10 -7.43 -20.77
N SER A 95 24.39 -8.53 -20.71
CA SER A 95 23.16 -8.71 -21.47
C SER A 95 22.10 -7.72 -21.00
N HIS A 96 21.39 -7.09 -21.94
CA HIS A 96 20.34 -6.10 -21.60
C HIS A 96 19.26 -6.68 -20.68
N TRP A 97 18.87 -7.93 -20.89
CA TRP A 97 17.84 -8.55 -20.08
C TRP A 97 18.28 -8.72 -18.60
N LEU A 98 19.56 -9.04 -18.34
CA LEU A 98 20.09 -9.11 -16.98
C LEU A 98 20.09 -7.74 -16.28
N LEU A 99 20.35 -6.67 -17.02
CA LEU A 99 20.25 -5.30 -16.48
C LEU A 99 18.81 -4.97 -16.10
N TRP A 100 17.85 -5.35 -16.95
CA TRP A 100 16.44 -5.17 -16.63
C TRP A 100 16.01 -5.98 -15.41
N VAL A 101 16.44 -7.24 -15.31
CA VAL A 101 16.15 -8.07 -14.12
C VAL A 101 16.74 -7.46 -12.85
N GLU A 102 17.98 -6.94 -12.90
CA GLU A 102 18.63 -6.29 -11.75
C GLU A 102 17.90 -5.01 -11.34
N VAL A 103 17.54 -4.14 -12.30
CA VAL A 103 16.83 -2.88 -12.04
C VAL A 103 15.41 -3.14 -11.54
N ILE A 104 14.65 -3.95 -12.27
CA ILE A 104 13.25 -4.27 -11.91
C ILE A 104 13.23 -5.06 -10.59
N GLY A 105 14.09 -6.06 -10.44
CA GLY A 105 14.20 -6.85 -9.22
C GLY A 105 14.56 -5.98 -8.01
N GLY A 106 15.53 -5.08 -8.17
CA GLY A 106 15.88 -4.11 -7.11
C GLY A 106 14.73 -3.16 -6.77
N ALA A 107 14.04 -2.64 -7.78
CA ALA A 107 12.87 -1.77 -7.58
C ALA A 107 11.73 -2.51 -6.88
N LEU A 108 11.45 -3.75 -7.28
CA LEU A 108 10.43 -4.58 -6.61
C LEU A 108 10.80 -4.89 -5.16
N LEU A 109 12.03 -5.29 -4.89
CA LEU A 109 12.50 -5.53 -3.52
C LEU A 109 12.38 -4.27 -2.65
N PHE A 110 12.75 -3.11 -3.19
CA PHE A 110 12.59 -1.84 -2.50
C PHE A 110 11.10 -1.49 -2.25
N ALA A 111 10.25 -1.69 -3.25
CA ALA A 111 8.81 -1.48 -3.11
C ALA A 111 8.20 -2.43 -2.06
N PHE A 112 8.60 -3.71 -2.05
CA PHE A 112 8.18 -4.66 -1.01
C PHE A 112 8.67 -4.25 0.39
N PHE A 113 9.90 -3.77 0.51
CA PHE A 113 10.42 -3.25 1.77
C PHE A 113 9.59 -2.06 2.28
N LEU A 114 9.31 -1.08 1.41
CA LEU A 114 8.49 0.07 1.77
C LEU A 114 7.08 -0.38 2.18
N ARG A 115 6.45 -1.28 1.42
CA ARG A 115 5.11 -1.81 1.73
C ARG A 115 5.09 -2.59 3.04
N ALA A 116 6.11 -3.40 3.31
CA ALA A 116 6.17 -4.22 4.52
C ALA A 116 6.31 -3.38 5.78
N PHE A 117 7.21 -2.41 5.78
CA PHE A 117 7.67 -1.74 6.99
C PHE A 117 7.29 -0.27 7.11
N CYS A 118 7.18 0.46 5.99
CA CYS A 118 7.05 1.91 6.02
C CYS A 118 5.62 2.38 5.80
N PHE A 119 5.06 2.06 4.64
CA PHE A 119 3.77 2.57 4.21
C PHE A 119 2.95 1.47 3.56
N GLY A 120 1.63 1.55 3.73
CA GLY A 120 0.70 0.70 3.02
C GLY A 120 -0.39 1.54 2.37
N VAL A 121 -0.83 1.12 1.18
CA VAL A 121 -2.01 1.68 0.53
C VAL A 121 -3.15 0.68 0.71
N TYR A 122 -4.28 1.16 1.20
CA TYR A 122 -5.46 0.34 1.51
C TYR A 122 -6.71 0.99 0.91
N HIS A 123 -7.53 0.17 0.29
CA HIS A 123 -8.83 0.59 -0.23
C HIS A 123 -9.88 0.58 0.90
N SER A 124 -10.77 1.58 0.91
CA SER A 124 -11.90 1.65 1.82
C SER A 124 -13.16 1.09 1.15
N PRO A 125 -13.63 -0.12 1.53
CA PRO A 125 -14.79 -0.73 0.90
C PRO A 125 -16.11 -0.40 1.61
N SER A 126 -16.09 0.35 2.71
CA SER A 126 -17.27 0.58 3.55
C SER A 126 -17.41 2.03 4.00
N GLY A 127 -18.65 2.48 4.22
CA GLY A 127 -18.99 3.82 4.68
C GLY A 127 -18.87 4.05 6.19
N SER A 128 -18.22 3.14 6.93
CA SER A 128 -18.18 3.20 8.40
C SER A 128 -17.38 4.39 8.97
N MET A 129 -16.56 5.03 8.14
CA MET A 129 -15.73 6.20 8.51
C MET A 129 -16.17 7.49 7.82
N GLU A 130 -17.32 7.49 7.17
CA GLU A 130 -17.91 8.70 6.59
C GLU A 130 -18.25 9.74 7.67
N PRO A 131 -18.00 11.00 7.36
CA PRO A 131 -17.55 11.63 6.12
C PRO A 131 -16.02 11.70 5.97
N THR A 132 -15.27 11.28 6.98
CA THR A 132 -13.80 11.38 6.98
C THR A 132 -13.18 10.56 5.86
N VAL A 133 -13.60 9.31 5.74
CA VAL A 133 -13.18 8.38 4.67
C VAL A 133 -14.43 7.88 3.95
N LEU A 134 -14.46 8.02 2.63
CA LEU A 134 -15.55 7.55 1.79
C LEU A 134 -15.23 6.18 1.20
N VAL A 135 -16.28 5.48 0.76
CA VAL A 135 -16.12 4.27 -0.06
C VAL A 135 -15.39 4.63 -1.34
N GLY A 136 -14.40 3.81 -1.73
CA GLY A 136 -13.57 4.08 -2.89
C GLY A 136 -12.32 4.94 -2.63
N ASP A 137 -12.14 5.44 -1.40
CA ASP A 137 -10.89 6.10 -1.02
C ASP A 137 -9.74 5.09 -0.90
N HIS A 138 -8.58 5.47 -1.39
CA HIS A 138 -7.32 4.76 -1.19
C HIS A 138 -6.48 5.50 -0.16
N LEU A 139 -6.26 4.84 0.96
CA LEU A 139 -5.67 5.41 2.18
C LEU A 139 -4.19 5.09 2.29
N VAL A 140 -3.37 6.09 2.55
CA VAL A 140 -1.96 5.88 2.91
C VAL A 140 -1.81 5.76 4.41
N VAL A 141 -1.32 4.59 4.83
CA VAL A 141 -1.09 4.24 6.23
C VAL A 141 0.39 4.28 6.54
N ASN A 142 0.78 5.07 7.53
CA ASN A 142 2.14 5.13 8.05
C ASN A 142 2.31 4.07 9.14
N LYS A 143 3.10 3.04 8.86
CA LYS A 143 3.39 1.94 9.79
C LYS A 143 4.53 2.28 10.74
N ILE A 144 5.52 3.07 10.30
CA ILE A 144 6.70 3.43 11.09
C ILE A 144 6.31 4.23 12.33
N LEU A 145 5.32 5.11 12.19
CA LEU A 145 4.95 6.05 13.25
C LEU A 145 4.72 5.35 14.59
N TYR A 146 4.02 4.24 14.58
CA TYR A 146 3.66 3.52 15.80
C TYR A 146 4.72 2.53 16.31
N HIS A 147 5.84 2.41 15.62
CA HIS A 147 7.06 1.84 16.21
C HIS A 147 7.79 2.87 17.10
N LEU A 148 7.62 4.17 16.78
CA LEU A 148 8.30 5.25 17.48
C LEU A 148 7.43 5.97 18.51
N LYS A 149 6.11 6.00 18.29
CA LYS A 149 5.14 6.76 19.12
C LYS A 149 3.94 5.89 19.49
N LYS A 150 3.33 6.17 20.62
CA LYS A 150 2.06 5.53 21.02
C LYS A 150 0.89 6.17 20.24
N PRO A 151 -0.14 5.39 19.86
CA PRO A 151 -1.38 5.93 19.32
C PRO A 151 -2.04 6.89 20.30
N LYS A 152 -2.67 7.94 19.78
CA LYS A 152 -3.33 8.99 20.56
C LYS A 152 -4.84 9.04 20.26
N PRO A 153 -5.66 9.58 21.16
CA PRO A 153 -7.06 9.87 20.88
C PRO A 153 -7.18 10.79 19.66
N GLY A 154 -8.17 10.53 18.80
CA GLY A 154 -8.36 11.21 17.52
C GLY A 154 -7.60 10.61 16.36
N ASP A 155 -6.60 9.74 16.58
CA ASP A 155 -5.90 9.07 15.48
C ASP A 155 -6.83 8.11 14.74
N VAL A 156 -6.90 8.24 13.41
CA VAL A 156 -7.53 7.23 12.55
C VAL A 156 -6.50 6.16 12.25
N VAL A 157 -6.83 4.93 12.61
CA VAL A 157 -5.91 3.78 12.56
C VAL A 157 -6.44 2.66 11.69
N LEU A 158 -5.50 1.99 11.03
CA LEU A 158 -5.72 0.70 10.39
C LEU A 158 -5.30 -0.40 11.35
N PHE A 159 -6.15 -1.41 11.51
CA PHE A 159 -5.84 -2.58 12.33
C PHE A 159 -6.43 -3.86 11.73
N ASP A 160 -5.86 -5.00 12.12
CA ASP A 160 -6.29 -6.31 11.64
C ASP A 160 -7.64 -6.68 12.25
N SER A 161 -8.46 -7.39 11.47
CA SER A 161 -9.72 -7.96 11.96
C SER A 161 -9.45 -8.83 13.20
N LEU A 162 -10.28 -8.62 14.22
CA LEU A 162 -10.23 -9.42 15.44
C LEU A 162 -10.63 -10.86 15.09
N GLY A 163 -9.83 -11.82 15.50
CA GLY A 163 -10.01 -13.25 15.16
C GLY A 163 -9.29 -13.68 13.87
N THR A 164 -8.50 -12.82 13.24
CA THR A 164 -7.66 -13.26 12.11
C THR A 164 -6.56 -14.19 12.59
N GLU A 165 -6.59 -15.42 12.09
CA GLU A 165 -5.50 -16.38 12.25
C GLU A 165 -4.53 -16.28 11.07
N TYR A 166 -3.28 -16.00 11.37
CA TYR A 166 -2.22 -16.00 10.39
C TYR A 166 -1.67 -17.41 10.19
N ASP A 167 -1.25 -17.72 8.95
CA ASP A 167 -0.60 -18.99 8.65
C ASP A 167 0.72 -19.10 9.42
N SER A 168 0.69 -19.89 10.51
CA SER A 168 1.84 -20.15 11.38
C SER A 168 2.70 -21.33 10.93
N SER A 169 2.36 -22.01 9.81
CA SER A 169 3.10 -23.16 9.29
C SER A 169 4.56 -22.85 8.95
N SER A 170 4.86 -21.58 8.64
CA SER A 170 6.23 -21.11 8.37
C SER A 170 6.37 -19.64 8.77
N LYS A 171 7.55 -19.26 9.34
CA LYS A 171 7.89 -17.87 9.64
C LYS A 171 7.80 -16.98 8.41
N PHE A 172 8.15 -17.50 7.22
CA PHE A 172 8.06 -16.77 5.97
C PHE A 172 6.60 -16.55 5.55
N LYS A 173 5.73 -17.56 5.62
CA LYS A 173 4.31 -17.43 5.29
C LYS A 173 3.60 -16.46 6.23
N TYR A 174 3.87 -16.57 7.54
CA TYR A 174 3.39 -15.62 8.53
C TYR A 174 3.81 -14.19 8.20
N PHE A 175 5.11 -13.97 7.92
CA PHE A 175 5.62 -12.64 7.55
C PHE A 175 4.97 -12.13 6.28
N TRP A 176 4.88 -12.99 5.25
CA TRP A 176 4.26 -12.64 3.96
C TRP A 176 2.82 -12.21 4.14
N GLN A 177 2.00 -13.06 4.75
CA GLN A 177 0.58 -12.80 4.98
C GLN A 177 0.37 -11.54 5.80
N LYS A 178 1.19 -11.36 6.85
CA LYS A 178 1.08 -10.23 7.76
C LYS A 178 1.52 -8.90 7.14
N HIS A 179 2.60 -8.85 6.38
CA HIS A 179 3.24 -7.60 5.96
C HIS A 179 3.05 -7.27 4.48
N ILE A 180 2.98 -8.27 3.62
CA ILE A 180 2.81 -8.12 2.16
C ILE A 180 1.34 -8.29 1.79
N GLY A 181 0.72 -9.39 2.20
CA GLY A 181 -0.71 -9.65 2.06
C GLY A 181 -1.20 -9.87 0.64
N VAL A 182 -0.31 -10.22 -0.29
CA VAL A 182 -0.65 -10.56 -1.68
C VAL A 182 -0.81 -12.07 -1.81
N SER A 183 -1.95 -12.51 -2.36
CA SER A 183 -2.16 -13.93 -2.66
C SER A 183 -1.32 -14.36 -3.86
N ILE A 184 -0.53 -15.43 -3.67
CA ILE A 184 0.22 -16.09 -4.75
C ILE A 184 -0.08 -17.58 -4.67
N PRO A 185 -1.14 -18.06 -5.36
CA PRO A 185 -1.65 -19.42 -5.22
C PRO A 185 -0.63 -20.52 -5.48
N PHE A 186 0.20 -20.38 -6.53
CA PHE A 186 1.21 -21.38 -6.89
C PHE A 186 2.35 -21.52 -5.87
N LEU A 187 2.56 -20.51 -5.00
CA LEU A 187 3.50 -20.58 -3.87
C LEU A 187 2.78 -20.88 -2.53
N ASN A 188 1.49 -21.14 -2.57
CA ASN A 188 0.65 -21.30 -1.38
C ASN A 188 0.82 -20.15 -0.37
N LEU A 189 0.88 -18.91 -0.89
CA LEU A 189 0.93 -17.70 -0.10
C LEU A 189 -0.46 -17.07 -0.07
N LYS A 190 -1.04 -16.97 1.12
CA LYS A 190 -2.38 -16.46 1.34
C LYS A 190 -2.40 -14.94 1.36
N GLU A 191 -3.54 -14.38 1.05
CA GLU A 191 -3.81 -12.94 1.24
C GLU A 191 -3.71 -12.53 2.71
N GLY A 192 -3.53 -11.24 2.94
CA GLY A 192 -3.47 -10.66 4.28
C GLY A 192 -4.81 -10.73 5.00
N ALA A 193 -4.78 -10.41 6.28
CA ALA A 193 -5.97 -10.24 7.09
C ALA A 193 -6.88 -9.16 6.51
N SER A 194 -8.18 -9.32 6.69
CA SER A 194 -9.11 -8.22 6.54
C SER A 194 -8.74 -7.09 7.51
N ASN A 195 -8.79 -5.86 7.03
CA ASN A 195 -8.38 -4.72 7.82
C ASN A 195 -9.57 -3.81 8.08
N PHE A 196 -9.62 -3.24 9.28
CA PHE A 196 -10.58 -2.21 9.65
C PHE A 196 -9.90 -0.86 9.80
N VAL A 197 -10.63 0.19 9.44
CA VAL A 197 -10.24 1.57 9.70
C VAL A 197 -11.21 2.15 10.72
N ARG A 198 -10.71 2.65 11.85
CA ARG A 198 -11.52 3.28 12.90
C ARG A 198 -10.73 4.41 13.55
N ARG A 199 -11.43 5.26 14.29
CA ARG A 199 -10.80 6.33 15.08
C ARG A 199 -10.60 5.87 16.51
N ILE A 200 -9.43 6.14 17.08
CA ILE A 200 -9.16 5.95 18.51
C ILE A 200 -9.90 7.02 19.28
N VAL A 201 -10.79 6.60 20.17
CA VAL A 201 -11.56 7.48 21.04
C VAL A 201 -10.98 7.51 22.46
N ALA A 202 -10.52 6.33 22.94
CA ALA A 202 -9.86 6.24 24.24
C ALA A 202 -8.64 5.32 24.18
N ILE A 203 -7.66 5.61 25.04
CA ILE A 203 -6.36 4.96 25.15
C ILE A 203 -6.22 4.23 26.49
N PRO A 204 -5.15 3.41 26.70
CA PRO A 204 -4.94 2.74 27.99
C PRO A 204 -5.03 3.68 29.18
N ASN A 205 -5.74 3.22 30.22
CA ASN A 205 -6.08 3.89 31.48
C ASN A 205 -7.17 4.96 31.39
N ASP A 206 -7.65 5.36 30.21
CA ASP A 206 -8.84 6.19 30.11
C ASP A 206 -10.09 5.43 30.62
N VAL A 207 -11.09 6.19 31.05
CA VAL A 207 -12.45 5.71 31.30
C VAL A 207 -13.35 6.25 30.21
N ILE A 208 -14.02 5.35 29.48
CA ILE A 208 -14.94 5.72 28.38
C ILE A 208 -16.38 5.37 28.76
N GLU A 209 -17.30 6.29 28.48
CA GLU A 209 -18.72 6.10 28.70
C GLU A 209 -19.50 6.70 27.54
N GLY A 210 -20.53 6.00 27.09
CA GLY A 210 -21.47 6.49 26.08
C GLY A 210 -22.84 6.72 26.72
N LYS A 211 -23.46 7.85 26.39
CA LYS A 211 -24.80 8.23 26.83
C LYS A 211 -25.62 8.75 25.65
N VAL A 212 -26.94 8.73 25.82
CA VAL A 212 -27.83 9.39 24.86
C VAL A 212 -28.39 10.62 25.57
N GLU A 213 -28.11 11.81 25.03
CA GLU A 213 -28.59 13.12 25.51
C GLU A 213 -29.39 13.76 24.37
N ASP A 214 -30.61 14.17 24.64
CA ASP A 214 -31.52 14.76 23.65
C ASP A 214 -31.66 13.94 22.38
N GLY A 215 -31.69 12.60 22.51
CA GLY A 215 -31.79 11.66 21.39
C GLY A 215 -30.50 11.49 20.57
N LYS A 216 -29.39 12.11 20.98
CA LYS A 216 -28.09 12.04 20.30
C LYS A 216 -27.07 11.28 21.15
N PRO A 217 -26.28 10.39 20.51
CA PRO A 217 -25.20 9.71 21.21
C PRO A 217 -24.06 10.69 21.54
N VAL A 218 -23.62 10.66 22.78
CA VAL A 218 -22.57 11.52 23.33
C VAL A 218 -21.54 10.64 24.03
N LEU A 219 -20.27 10.95 23.89
CA LEU A 219 -19.19 10.24 24.56
C LEU A 219 -18.53 11.08 25.64
N TYR A 220 -18.22 10.40 26.73
CA TYR A 220 -17.46 10.95 27.87
C TYR A 220 -16.14 10.18 27.99
N ARG A 221 -15.03 10.90 28.08
CA ARG A 221 -13.72 10.34 28.39
C ARG A 221 -13.18 10.98 29.66
N ASN A 222 -12.90 10.14 30.65
CA ASN A 222 -12.45 10.58 31.98
C ASN A 222 -13.42 11.61 32.63
N GLY A 223 -14.72 11.39 32.44
CA GLY A 223 -15.78 12.27 32.96
C GLY A 223 -16.03 13.55 32.14
N GLN A 224 -15.23 13.81 31.09
CA GLN A 224 -15.37 14.99 30.23
C GLN A 224 -16.03 14.63 28.89
N LYS A 225 -17.01 15.43 28.47
CA LYS A 225 -17.69 15.30 27.19
C LYS A 225 -16.69 15.54 26.05
N ILE A 226 -16.62 14.62 25.10
CA ILE A 226 -15.74 14.73 23.94
C ILE A 226 -16.42 15.56 22.84
N ASN A 227 -15.70 16.53 22.28
CA ASN A 227 -16.16 17.26 21.10
C ASN A 227 -15.81 16.45 19.84
N GLU A 228 -16.83 15.92 19.16
CA GLU A 228 -16.70 14.99 18.05
C GLU A 228 -17.20 15.58 16.73
N TYR A 229 -16.56 16.66 16.27
CA TYR A 229 -16.91 17.37 15.02
C TYR A 229 -16.83 16.50 13.75
N TYR A 230 -16.21 15.32 13.82
CA TYR A 230 -16.01 14.38 12.72
C TYR A 230 -17.13 13.34 12.61
N VAL A 231 -18.01 13.25 13.59
CA VAL A 231 -19.07 12.24 13.60
C VAL A 231 -20.14 12.56 12.57
N ASN A 232 -20.53 11.53 11.82
CA ASN A 232 -21.63 11.64 10.88
C ASN A 232 -22.97 11.67 11.61
N THR A 233 -23.66 12.80 11.48
CA THR A 233 -24.99 13.02 12.10
C THR A 233 -26.16 12.73 11.16
N TYR A 234 -25.90 12.49 9.88
CA TYR A 234 -26.94 12.23 8.88
C TYR A 234 -27.62 10.88 9.09
N PRO A 235 -28.93 10.76 8.80
CA PRO A 235 -29.62 9.49 8.80
C PRO A 235 -29.04 8.55 7.74
N LEU A 236 -29.31 7.26 7.90
CA LEU A 236 -28.95 6.25 6.91
C LEU A 236 -30.12 5.97 5.98
N LEU A 237 -29.83 5.86 4.70
CA LEU A 237 -30.75 5.40 3.66
C LEU A 237 -30.32 4.00 3.22
N ALA A 238 -31.22 3.03 3.28
CA ALA A 238 -30.98 1.69 2.77
C ALA A 238 -31.33 1.63 1.27
N MET A 239 -30.38 1.19 0.47
CA MET A 239 -30.55 1.05 -0.98
C MET A 239 -30.15 -0.33 -1.45
N HIS A 240 -30.91 -0.91 -2.38
CA HIS A 240 -30.49 -2.11 -3.09
C HIS A 240 -29.71 -1.73 -4.34
N LYS A 241 -28.44 -2.02 -4.33
CA LYS A 241 -27.54 -1.77 -5.46
C LYS A 241 -27.31 -3.07 -6.24
N LYS A 242 -27.47 -3.00 -7.55
CA LYS A 242 -27.10 -4.09 -8.45
C LYS A 242 -25.58 -4.11 -8.60
N ILE A 243 -24.96 -5.25 -8.32
CA ILE A 243 -23.50 -5.48 -8.45
C ILE A 243 -23.32 -6.67 -9.38
N GLY A 244 -22.41 -6.53 -10.35
CA GLY A 244 -22.09 -7.60 -11.29
C GLY A 244 -22.49 -7.28 -12.73
N PHE A 245 -21.94 -8.03 -13.67
CA PHE A 245 -21.95 -7.74 -15.10
C PHE A 245 -22.98 -8.56 -15.86
N PHE A 246 -23.13 -9.81 -15.47
CA PHE A 246 -23.89 -10.79 -16.21
C PHE A 246 -25.12 -11.22 -15.44
N GLU A 247 -26.29 -11.13 -16.07
CA GLU A 247 -27.55 -11.62 -15.51
C GLU A 247 -27.65 -13.13 -15.59
N SER A 248 -26.95 -13.74 -16.55
CA SER A 248 -26.96 -15.19 -16.77
C SER A 248 -25.78 -15.87 -16.08
N GLU A 249 -25.96 -17.11 -15.67
CA GLU A 249 -24.90 -17.92 -15.08
C GLU A 249 -23.79 -18.34 -16.07
N ARG A 250 -24.14 -18.29 -17.37
CA ARG A 250 -23.24 -18.71 -18.44
C ARG A 250 -23.32 -17.76 -19.63
N VAL A 251 -22.14 -17.52 -20.24
CA VAL A 251 -22.03 -16.88 -21.55
C VAL A 251 -21.49 -17.94 -22.51
N GLY A 252 -22.35 -18.50 -23.36
CA GLY A 252 -22.04 -19.65 -24.20
C GLY A 252 -21.68 -20.88 -23.36
N LEU A 253 -20.49 -21.46 -23.59
CA LEU A 253 -19.97 -22.63 -22.85
C LEU A 253 -19.24 -22.24 -21.55
N PHE A 254 -18.96 -20.96 -21.35
CA PHE A 254 -18.18 -20.49 -20.19
C PHE A 254 -19.09 -20.20 -19.00
N HIS A 255 -18.74 -20.79 -17.84
CA HIS A 255 -19.40 -20.47 -16.58
C HIS A 255 -18.91 -19.10 -16.09
N ILE A 256 -19.85 -18.22 -15.71
CA ILE A 256 -19.53 -16.89 -15.20
C ILE A 256 -19.13 -17.00 -13.72
N PRO A 257 -17.94 -16.53 -13.33
CA PRO A 257 -17.56 -16.47 -11.91
C PRO A 257 -18.57 -15.66 -11.08
N ASP A 258 -18.79 -16.06 -9.84
CA ASP A 258 -19.83 -15.48 -8.97
C ASP A 258 -19.68 -13.98 -8.72
N PHE A 259 -18.43 -13.47 -8.74
CA PHE A 259 -18.18 -12.03 -8.59
C PHE A 259 -18.59 -11.19 -9.80
N LEU A 260 -18.80 -11.83 -10.95
CA LEU A 260 -19.27 -11.19 -12.19
C LEU A 260 -20.78 -11.36 -12.40
N LYS A 261 -21.43 -12.21 -11.62
CA LYS A 261 -22.89 -12.40 -11.69
C LYS A 261 -23.59 -11.22 -11.06
N SER A 262 -24.70 -10.82 -11.68
CA SER A 262 -25.53 -9.73 -11.16
C SER A 262 -26.21 -10.15 -9.85
N LYS A 263 -25.95 -9.40 -8.77
CA LYS A 263 -26.54 -9.60 -7.44
C LYS A 263 -27.01 -8.26 -6.89
N TYR A 264 -28.10 -8.28 -6.14
CA TYR A 264 -28.51 -7.10 -5.37
C TYR A 264 -27.88 -7.15 -3.98
N LYS A 265 -27.20 -6.07 -3.60
CA LYS A 265 -26.62 -5.90 -2.28
C LYS A 265 -27.25 -4.71 -1.59
N LEU A 266 -27.69 -4.90 -0.34
CA LEU A 266 -28.14 -3.80 0.50
C LEU A 266 -26.93 -2.96 0.91
N VAL A 267 -26.96 -1.68 0.59
CA VAL A 267 -25.92 -0.71 0.96
C VAL A 267 -26.57 0.42 1.73
N LEU A 268 -25.89 0.87 2.79
CA LEU A 268 -26.35 1.95 3.64
C LEU A 268 -25.57 3.24 3.31
N TYR A 269 -26.30 4.30 3.00
CA TYR A 269 -25.76 5.61 2.68
C TYR A 269 -26.17 6.64 3.71
N SER A 270 -25.28 7.58 4.00
CA SER A 270 -25.61 8.75 4.79
C SER A 270 -26.35 9.78 3.94
N TYR A 271 -27.53 10.20 4.38
CA TYR A 271 -28.45 11.05 3.64
C TYR A 271 -28.73 12.35 4.37
N ASP A 272 -28.58 13.51 3.70
CA ASP A 272 -28.95 14.82 4.22
C ASP A 272 -30.39 15.16 3.78
N PRO A 273 -31.38 15.19 4.69
CA PRO A 273 -32.78 15.45 4.33
C PRO A 273 -33.03 16.89 3.85
N ASN A 274 -32.07 17.80 4.07
CA ASN A 274 -32.19 19.22 3.67
C ASN A 274 -31.62 19.49 2.26
N LYS A 275 -31.09 18.48 1.59
CA LYS A 275 -30.53 18.62 0.25
C LYS A 275 -31.31 17.78 -0.75
N ASP A 276 -31.37 18.30 -1.96
CA ASP A 276 -31.95 17.51 -3.05
C ASP A 276 -31.19 16.18 -3.22
N PHE A 277 -31.89 15.17 -3.71
CA PHE A 277 -31.37 13.85 -3.97
C PHE A 277 -30.05 13.87 -4.78
N TYR A 278 -29.94 14.79 -5.76
CA TYR A 278 -28.77 14.93 -6.60
C TYR A 278 -27.60 15.69 -5.95
N ASP A 279 -27.86 16.39 -4.84
CA ASP A 279 -26.87 17.26 -4.15
C ASP A 279 -26.40 16.66 -2.82
N GLN A 280 -26.64 15.37 -2.62
CA GLN A 280 -26.20 14.69 -1.38
C GLN A 280 -24.69 14.83 -1.19
N PRO A 281 -24.22 15.10 0.06
CA PRO A 281 -22.85 15.55 0.31
C PRO A 281 -21.77 14.50 0.02
N PHE A 282 -22.13 13.23 -0.02
CA PHE A 282 -21.15 12.14 -0.09
C PHE A 282 -21.27 11.34 -1.38
N TYR A 283 -22.47 11.24 -1.97
CA TYR A 283 -22.72 10.49 -3.20
C TYR A 283 -23.73 11.22 -4.07
N LYS A 284 -23.56 11.10 -5.37
CA LYS A 284 -24.69 11.22 -6.28
C LYS A 284 -25.41 9.87 -6.27
N ILE A 285 -26.51 9.83 -5.55
CA ILE A 285 -27.37 8.64 -5.55
C ILE A 285 -28.02 8.52 -6.93
N ASP A 286 -27.70 7.48 -7.68
CA ASP A 286 -28.39 7.21 -8.95
C ASP A 286 -29.78 6.69 -8.66
N CYS A 287 -30.81 7.47 -9.04
CA CYS A 287 -32.22 7.12 -8.83
C CYS A 287 -32.62 5.79 -9.51
N ARG A 288 -31.86 5.31 -10.48
CA ARG A 288 -32.09 4.00 -11.13
C ARG A 288 -31.83 2.81 -10.19
N ASN A 289 -31.06 3.02 -9.13
CA ASN A 289 -30.66 1.99 -8.16
C ASN A 289 -31.48 2.03 -6.87
N VAL A 290 -32.45 2.91 -6.77
CA VAL A 290 -33.34 3.01 -5.61
C VAL A 290 -34.53 2.07 -5.81
N LEU A 291 -34.70 1.10 -4.92
CA LEU A 291 -35.93 0.33 -4.85
C LEU A 291 -37.05 1.24 -4.34
N ARG A 292 -37.92 1.67 -5.27
CA ARG A 292 -39.20 2.26 -4.88
C ARG A 292 -40.10 1.13 -4.42
N VAL A 293 -40.62 1.25 -3.21
CA VAL A 293 -41.69 0.36 -2.78
C VAL A 293 -42.89 0.59 -3.73
N PRO A 294 -43.44 -0.45 -4.35
CA PRO A 294 -44.61 -0.28 -5.23
C PRO A 294 -45.74 0.48 -4.50
N GLY A 295 -46.12 1.63 -5.04
CA GLY A 295 -47.22 2.46 -4.49
C GLY A 295 -46.79 3.59 -3.57
N SER A 296 -45.49 3.79 -3.25
CA SER A 296 -45.01 4.95 -2.51
C SER A 296 -44.11 5.82 -3.37
N VAL A 297 -44.22 7.14 -3.19
CA VAL A 297 -43.33 8.14 -3.80
C VAL A 297 -42.09 8.31 -2.93
N ASP A 298 -42.11 7.76 -1.72
CA ASP A 298 -41.12 8.03 -0.69
C ASP A 298 -39.97 7.02 -0.73
N ILE A 299 -38.78 7.57 -0.75
CA ILE A 299 -37.56 6.85 -0.45
C ILE A 299 -37.64 6.49 1.04
N GLN A 300 -37.74 5.20 1.37
CA GLN A 300 -37.72 4.78 2.77
C GLN A 300 -36.38 5.11 3.39
N CYS A 301 -36.30 6.22 4.11
CA CYS A 301 -35.24 6.46 5.10
C CYS A 301 -35.44 5.43 6.21
N SER A 302 -34.76 4.33 6.16
CA SER A 302 -35.01 3.18 6.99
C SER A 302 -34.55 3.32 8.45
N VAL A 303 -33.85 4.39 8.78
CA VAL A 303 -33.39 4.58 10.16
C VAL A 303 -33.52 6.04 10.57
N PRO A 304 -34.51 6.40 11.42
CA PRO A 304 -34.51 7.69 12.10
C PRO A 304 -33.24 7.85 12.92
N CYS A 305 -32.89 9.10 13.31
CA CYS A 305 -31.75 9.40 14.21
C CYS A 305 -31.96 8.83 15.63
N THR A 306 -32.47 7.61 15.72
CA THR A 306 -32.65 6.86 16.96
C THR A 306 -31.32 6.22 17.37
N PRO A 307 -31.10 5.99 18.65
CA PRO A 307 -29.95 5.25 19.16
C PRO A 307 -29.81 3.90 18.41
N SER A 308 -28.59 3.55 18.03
CA SER A 308 -28.33 2.25 17.40
C SER A 308 -28.64 1.15 18.41
N VAL A 309 -29.37 0.12 17.98
CA VAL A 309 -29.66 -1.06 18.79
C VAL A 309 -28.98 -2.29 18.20
N ASN A 310 -28.55 -3.22 19.04
CA ASN A 310 -28.03 -4.51 18.59
C ASN A 310 -29.19 -5.46 18.20
N ASP A 311 -28.85 -6.67 17.72
CA ASP A 311 -29.82 -7.69 17.31
C ASP A 311 -30.75 -8.14 18.46
N GLN A 312 -30.40 -7.81 19.72
CA GLN A 312 -31.19 -8.06 20.92
C GLN A 312 -32.04 -6.86 21.36
N GLY A 313 -32.11 -5.79 20.54
CA GLY A 313 -32.84 -4.57 20.87
C GLY A 313 -32.17 -3.65 21.90
N LYS A 314 -30.94 -3.97 22.32
CA LYS A 314 -30.19 -3.15 23.29
C LYS A 314 -29.54 -1.96 22.60
N VAL A 315 -29.69 -0.77 23.18
CA VAL A 315 -29.07 0.47 22.70
C VAL A 315 -27.56 0.38 22.85
N ILE A 316 -26.84 0.32 21.74
CA ILE A 316 -25.38 0.18 21.72
C ILE A 316 -24.64 1.50 21.95
N ASP A 317 -25.35 2.64 21.87
CA ASP A 317 -24.77 3.96 22.14
C ASP A 317 -24.73 4.31 23.64
N THR A 318 -25.39 3.49 24.49
CA THR A 318 -25.31 3.58 25.95
C THR A 318 -24.45 2.45 26.47
N PHE A 319 -23.27 2.78 26.98
CA PHE A 319 -22.29 1.80 27.47
C PHE A 319 -21.37 2.39 28.55
N GLY A 320 -20.74 1.52 29.30
CA GLY A 320 -19.72 1.88 30.29
C GLY A 320 -20.32 2.31 31.64
N PRO A 321 -19.53 3.00 32.48
CA PRO A 321 -18.13 3.38 32.23
C PRO A 321 -17.17 2.17 32.14
N TYR A 322 -16.30 2.16 31.11
CA TYR A 322 -15.29 1.13 30.95
C TYR A 322 -13.88 1.71 31.10
N LYS A 323 -13.11 1.18 32.04
CA LYS A 323 -11.67 1.49 32.14
C LYS A 323 -10.91 0.71 31.08
N ILE A 324 -10.15 1.42 30.26
CA ILE A 324 -9.37 0.81 29.17
C ILE A 324 -8.14 0.10 29.75
N PRO A 325 -8.00 -1.21 29.57
CA PRO A 325 -6.85 -1.96 30.07
C PRO A 325 -5.53 -1.53 29.44
N ALA A 326 -4.41 -1.86 30.10
CA ALA A 326 -3.07 -1.63 29.55
C ALA A 326 -2.89 -2.30 28.17
N GLY A 327 -2.33 -1.57 27.23
CA GLY A 327 -2.10 -2.07 25.86
C GLY A 327 -3.32 -2.21 24.97
N LYS A 328 -4.51 -1.78 25.44
CA LYS A 328 -5.77 -1.83 24.68
C LYS A 328 -6.28 -0.43 24.33
N TYR A 329 -7.11 -0.36 23.30
CA TYR A 329 -7.65 0.88 22.75
C TYR A 329 -9.15 0.73 22.50
N TRP A 330 -9.89 1.81 22.66
CA TRP A 330 -11.28 1.91 22.26
C TRP A 330 -11.36 2.67 20.95
N VAL A 331 -11.90 2.02 19.93
CA VAL A 331 -11.98 2.58 18.57
C VAL A 331 -13.42 2.61 18.10
N MET A 332 -13.79 3.67 17.38
CA MET A 332 -15.14 3.83 16.85
C MET A 332 -15.09 4.34 15.41
N GLY A 333 -16.13 4.00 14.64
CA GLY A 333 -16.34 4.60 13.32
C GLY A 333 -16.84 6.02 13.44
N ASP A 334 -16.46 6.89 12.48
CA ASP A 334 -17.00 8.25 12.41
C ASP A 334 -18.47 8.23 11.99
N ASN A 335 -18.88 7.22 11.21
CA ASN A 335 -20.29 6.92 10.92
C ASN A 335 -20.86 5.97 11.97
N ARG A 336 -21.27 6.51 13.11
CA ARG A 336 -21.73 5.76 14.28
C ARG A 336 -22.85 4.79 13.99
N LYS A 337 -23.74 5.13 13.07
CA LYS A 337 -24.93 4.34 12.70
C LYS A 337 -24.59 3.21 11.72
N ASN A 338 -23.46 3.32 11.00
CA ASN A 338 -23.01 2.34 10.02
C ASN A 338 -21.62 1.77 10.37
N SER A 339 -21.37 1.53 11.65
CA SER A 339 -20.07 1.04 12.10
C SER A 339 -20.20 -0.08 13.12
N VAL A 340 -19.62 -1.21 12.82
CA VAL A 340 -19.28 -2.25 13.79
C VAL A 340 -17.93 -1.89 14.40
N ASP A 341 -17.87 -1.62 15.69
CA ASP A 341 -16.70 -1.08 16.38
C ASP A 341 -16.64 -1.52 17.86
N SER A 342 -15.85 -0.84 18.69
CA SER A 342 -15.64 -1.22 20.08
C SER A 342 -16.93 -1.28 20.94
N ARG A 343 -18.02 -0.69 20.51
CA ARG A 343 -19.33 -0.85 21.15
C ARG A 343 -19.82 -2.30 21.09
N VAL A 344 -19.37 -3.06 20.08
CA VAL A 344 -19.76 -4.45 19.85
C VAL A 344 -18.69 -5.42 20.35
N TRP A 345 -17.42 -5.20 19.96
CA TRP A 345 -16.32 -6.13 20.26
C TRP A 345 -15.35 -5.63 21.34
N HIS A 346 -15.68 -4.54 22.00
CA HIS A 346 -14.92 -3.92 23.10
C HIS A 346 -13.51 -3.46 22.68
N PHE A 347 -12.46 -4.05 23.19
CA PHE A 347 -11.12 -3.53 23.13
C PHE A 347 -10.31 -4.08 21.96
N VAL A 348 -9.50 -3.22 21.33
CA VAL A 348 -8.50 -3.61 20.33
C VAL A 348 -7.11 -3.63 20.95
N ASP A 349 -6.42 -4.74 20.89
CA ASP A 349 -5.04 -4.85 21.37
C ASP A 349 -4.08 -4.05 20.48
N ARG A 350 -3.07 -3.45 21.10
CA ARG A 350 -2.02 -2.69 20.38
C ARG A 350 -1.35 -3.50 19.26
N LYS A 351 -1.20 -4.82 19.43
CA LYS A 351 -0.56 -5.71 18.45
C LYS A 351 -1.29 -5.81 17.10
N PHE A 352 -2.61 -5.53 17.08
CA PHE A 352 -3.42 -5.53 15.86
C PHE A 352 -3.34 -4.18 15.12
N ILE A 353 -2.96 -3.09 15.79
CA ILE A 353 -2.86 -1.76 15.16
C ILE A 353 -1.63 -1.73 14.26
N ARG A 354 -1.86 -1.63 12.94
CA ARG A 354 -0.85 -1.62 11.89
C ARG A 354 -0.18 -0.25 11.71
N GLY A 355 -0.97 0.81 11.74
CA GLY A 355 -0.45 2.14 11.50
C GLY A 355 -1.53 3.23 11.52
N LYS A 356 -1.07 4.46 11.42
CA LYS A 356 -1.93 5.65 11.34
C LYS A 356 -2.26 5.97 9.89
N VAL A 357 -3.53 6.16 9.60
CA VAL A 357 -3.99 6.70 8.31
C VAL A 357 -3.60 8.17 8.24
N ARG A 358 -2.91 8.58 7.16
CA ARG A 358 -2.35 9.93 7.05
C ARG A 358 -3.08 10.79 6.04
N PHE A 359 -3.32 10.25 4.86
CA PHE A 359 -3.99 10.98 3.78
C PHE A 359 -4.60 10.01 2.77
N ILE A 360 -5.50 10.53 1.95
CA ILE A 360 -6.11 9.86 0.81
C ILE A 360 -5.23 10.12 -0.40
N ILE A 361 -4.68 9.08 -1.03
CA ILE A 361 -3.84 9.25 -2.22
C ILE A 361 -4.66 9.27 -3.51
N TRP A 362 -5.76 8.52 -3.52
CA TRP A 362 -6.63 8.33 -4.67
C TRP A 362 -8.05 8.11 -4.20
N SER A 363 -9.04 8.66 -4.91
CA SER A 363 -10.45 8.46 -4.60
C SER A 363 -11.24 8.32 -5.88
N VAL A 364 -11.96 7.20 -6.00
CA VAL A 364 -12.85 6.94 -7.13
C VAL A 364 -14.19 6.51 -6.58
N ASP A 365 -15.25 6.96 -7.21
CA ASP A 365 -16.58 6.47 -6.92
C ASP A 365 -16.72 5.02 -7.41
N THR A 366 -16.45 4.08 -6.51
CA THR A 366 -16.55 2.65 -6.78
C THR A 366 -17.97 2.13 -6.58
N GLU A 367 -18.87 3.00 -6.19
CA GLU A 367 -20.27 2.66 -5.98
C GLU A 367 -21.08 2.72 -7.27
N GLU A 368 -20.58 3.39 -8.31
CA GLU A 368 -21.17 3.25 -9.64
C GLU A 368 -20.93 1.85 -10.22
N GLU A 369 -21.93 1.35 -10.87
CA GLU A 369 -21.88 0.05 -11.55
C GLU A 369 -20.76 0.06 -12.61
N TYR A 370 -19.90 -0.97 -12.60
CA TYR A 370 -18.83 -1.17 -13.60
C TYR A 370 -17.74 -0.11 -13.68
N TRP A 371 -17.46 0.57 -12.59
CA TRP A 371 -16.47 1.66 -12.56
C TRP A 371 -15.10 1.30 -13.18
N MET A 372 -14.61 0.06 -13.03
CA MET A 372 -13.34 -0.37 -13.62
C MET A 372 -13.35 -0.37 -15.15
N PHE A 373 -14.49 -0.71 -15.74
CA PHE A 373 -14.65 -0.76 -17.20
C PHE A 373 -15.00 0.59 -17.80
N GLU A 374 -15.56 1.50 -17.02
CA GLU A 374 -15.82 2.87 -17.43
C GLU A 374 -14.53 3.61 -17.79
N CYS A 375 -13.42 3.33 -17.08
CA CYS A 375 -12.11 3.87 -17.42
C CYS A 375 -11.68 3.51 -18.86
N VAL A 376 -11.99 2.29 -19.32
CA VAL A 376 -11.61 1.81 -20.64
C VAL A 376 -12.60 2.27 -21.72
N LYS A 377 -13.91 2.20 -21.43
CA LYS A 377 -14.96 2.56 -22.39
C LYS A 377 -15.12 4.07 -22.56
N HIS A 378 -15.08 4.79 -21.46
CA HIS A 378 -15.35 6.22 -21.41
C HIS A 378 -14.32 6.95 -20.53
N PRO A 379 -13.05 7.04 -20.95
CA PRO A 379 -11.98 7.60 -20.10
C PRO A 379 -12.26 9.05 -19.67
N LEU A 380 -12.81 9.89 -20.53
CA LEU A 380 -13.17 11.27 -20.17
C LEU A 380 -14.26 11.32 -19.10
N ARG A 381 -15.29 10.48 -19.21
CA ARG A 381 -16.34 10.38 -18.20
C ARG A 381 -15.80 9.86 -16.86
N PHE A 382 -14.92 8.85 -16.91
CA PHE A 382 -14.27 8.30 -15.74
C PHE A 382 -13.51 9.41 -14.98
N PHE A 383 -12.62 10.13 -15.66
CA PHE A 383 -11.82 11.16 -15.00
C PHE A 383 -12.63 12.35 -14.54
N ASN A 384 -13.70 12.74 -15.25
CA ASN A 384 -14.50 13.93 -14.92
C ASN A 384 -15.59 13.67 -13.88
N LYS A 385 -16.16 12.44 -13.83
CA LYS A 385 -17.32 12.15 -12.98
C LYS A 385 -17.01 11.21 -11.82
N LEU A 386 -16.21 10.16 -12.05
CA LEU A 386 -15.95 9.14 -11.05
C LEU A 386 -14.76 9.45 -10.16
N VAL A 387 -13.76 10.14 -10.68
CA VAL A 387 -12.59 10.53 -9.89
C VAL A 387 -12.92 11.73 -9.02
N ARG A 388 -12.78 11.55 -7.71
CA ARG A 388 -13.03 12.61 -6.72
C ARG A 388 -11.74 13.42 -6.50
N TRP A 389 -11.41 14.31 -7.43
CA TRP A 389 -10.17 15.10 -7.44
C TRP A 389 -9.92 15.91 -6.17
N ASN A 390 -10.99 16.43 -5.55
CA ASN A 390 -10.93 17.22 -4.31
C ASN A 390 -10.50 16.40 -3.08
N ARG A 391 -10.42 15.07 -3.21
CA ARG A 391 -9.97 14.18 -2.14
C ARG A 391 -8.52 13.73 -2.26
N PHE A 392 -7.86 14.02 -3.39
CA PHE A 392 -6.45 13.69 -3.57
C PHE A 392 -5.59 14.43 -2.55
N PHE A 393 -4.67 13.68 -1.93
CA PHE A 393 -3.78 14.15 -0.87
C PHE A 393 -4.50 14.83 0.31
N LYS A 394 -5.82 14.63 0.43
CA LYS A 394 -6.58 15.12 1.58
C LYS A 394 -6.05 14.48 2.85
N LYS A 395 -5.58 15.32 3.76
CA LYS A 395 -5.04 14.89 5.05
C LYS A 395 -6.18 14.45 5.98
N ILE A 396 -6.01 13.30 6.63
CA ILE A 396 -6.94 12.79 7.62
C ILE A 396 -6.48 13.31 8.99
N LYS A 397 -7.40 14.04 9.64
CA LYS A 397 -7.21 14.64 10.97
C LYS A 397 -7.92 13.80 12.04
#